data_23653c45d8a9faa370ffcf17f68e85b0
#
_entry.id   23653c45d8a9faa370ffcf17f68e85b0
#
_cell.length_a   1.000
_cell.length_b   1.000
_cell.length_c   1.000
_cell.angle_alpha   90.00
_cell.angle_beta   90.00
_cell.angle_gamma   90.00
#
_symmetry.space_group_name_H-M   'P 1'
#
loop_
_entity.id
_entity.type
_entity.pdbx_description
1 polymer ?
#
loop_
_entity_poly.entity_id
_entity_poly.type
_entity_poly.pdbx_seq_one_letter_code
_entity_poly.pdbx_strand_id
1 'polypeptide(L)'
;MEAPGKAHGHHGWAGGRAPKGNVRGLLLAALLEGPAHGYELMRRLEEQAGGRWRPSPGSVYPLLQLLEDERLVSSTDQDGRKVYELTQTGQAQADQSRLTDLAAGPAEAAAHMDLRAEVHRLHSAARQVGTAGDAAQVEHAVAIVRTARQALYRLLAHQ
;
A
#
# COMPACT_ATOMS: atom_id res chain seq x y z
N MET A 1 -54.40 -1.13 1.00
CA MET A 1 -53.51 -1.02 2.17
C MET A 1 -52.13 -1.46 1.70
N GLU A 2 -51.40 -0.49 1.11
CA GLU A 2 -50.10 -0.70 0.48
C GLU A 2 -48.96 -0.47 1.46
N ALA A 3 -48.08 -1.43 1.59
CA ALA A 3 -46.87 -1.31 2.37
C ALA A 3 -45.78 -0.56 1.57
N PRO A 4 -45.11 0.45 2.14
CA PRO A 4 -44.07 1.16 1.43
C PRO A 4 -42.79 0.32 1.32
N GLY A 5 -42.27 0.21 0.11
CA GLY A 5 -41.02 -0.45 -0.23
C GLY A 5 -39.83 0.18 0.51
N LYS A 6 -39.00 -0.67 1.12
CA LYS A 6 -37.73 -0.27 1.70
C LYS A 6 -36.76 0.09 0.58
N ALA A 7 -36.55 1.38 0.38
CA ALA A 7 -35.45 1.90 -0.43
C ALA A 7 -34.13 1.51 0.26
N HIS A 8 -33.36 0.62 -0.36
CA HIS A 8 -31.97 0.37 0.00
C HIS A 8 -31.16 1.57 -0.47
N GLY A 9 -30.92 2.48 0.46
CA GLY A 9 -29.99 3.59 0.23
C GLY A 9 -28.60 3.04 -0.01
N HIS A 10 -28.15 3.09 -1.26
CA HIS A 10 -26.75 3.03 -1.57
C HIS A 10 -26.09 4.29 -0.95
N HIS A 11 -25.56 4.15 0.24
CA HIS A 11 -24.65 5.16 0.77
C HIS A 11 -23.43 5.17 -0.15
N GLY A 12 -23.42 6.11 -1.09
CA GLY A 12 -22.25 6.46 -1.88
C GLY A 12 -21.11 6.80 -0.94
N TRP A 13 -20.12 5.96 -0.90
CA TRP A 13 -18.88 6.18 -0.16
C TRP A 13 -18.14 7.31 -0.86
N ALA A 14 -18.30 8.53 -0.38
CA ALA A 14 -17.45 9.65 -0.75
C ALA A 14 -16.07 9.38 -0.14
N GLY A 15 -15.29 8.54 -0.83
CA GLY A 15 -13.90 8.29 -0.47
C GLY A 15 -13.12 9.57 -0.63
N GLY A 16 -12.71 10.18 0.48
CA GLY A 16 -11.68 11.21 0.47
C GLY A 16 -10.46 10.69 -0.29
N ARG A 17 -9.76 11.58 -1.02
CA ARG A 17 -8.55 11.22 -1.73
C ARG A 17 -7.55 10.63 -0.73
N ALA A 18 -6.99 9.45 -1.03
CA ALA A 18 -5.92 8.86 -0.23
C ALA A 18 -4.86 9.94 0.09
N PRO A 19 -4.29 9.96 1.31
CA PRO A 19 -3.18 10.86 1.62
C PRO A 19 -2.15 10.74 0.50
N LYS A 20 -1.62 11.85 0.02
CA LYS A 20 -0.49 11.84 -0.91
C LYS A 20 0.66 11.14 -0.18
N GLY A 21 0.77 9.84 -0.33
CA GLY A 21 1.74 9.02 0.40
C GLY A 21 1.27 7.59 0.52
N ASN A 22 2.19 6.80 0.51
CA ASN A 22 2.37 5.39 0.61
C ASN A 22 1.37 4.70 1.56
N VAL A 23 0.17 4.35 1.08
CA VAL A 23 -0.79 3.50 1.83
C VAL A 23 -0.11 2.22 2.31
N ARG A 24 0.89 1.72 1.59
CA ARG A 24 1.73 0.60 1.98
C ARG A 24 2.51 0.89 3.27
N GLY A 25 3.18 2.04 3.35
CA GLY A 25 3.91 2.46 4.56
C GLY A 25 2.97 2.67 5.75
N LEU A 26 1.79 3.23 5.50
CA LEU A 26 0.76 3.37 6.52
C LEU A 26 0.24 2.01 7.01
N LEU A 27 0.09 1.02 6.13
CA LEU A 27 -0.28 -0.35 6.51
C LEU A 27 0.80 -1.01 7.38
N LEU A 28 2.08 -0.89 6.99
CA LEU A 28 3.18 -1.40 7.80
C LEU A 28 3.23 -0.69 9.16
N ALA A 29 3.04 0.63 9.19
CA ALA A 29 2.98 1.40 10.43
C ALA A 29 1.81 1.00 11.32
N ALA A 30 0.63 0.75 10.73
CA ALA A 30 -0.55 0.29 11.47
C ALA A 30 -0.35 -1.12 12.07
N LEU A 31 0.42 -1.98 11.39
CA LEU A 31 0.76 -3.31 11.88
C LEU A 31 1.87 -3.32 12.95
N LEU A 32 2.62 -2.22 13.13
CA LEU A 32 3.51 -2.05 14.28
C LEU A 32 2.76 -1.99 15.62
N GLU A 33 1.49 -1.59 15.59
CA GLU A 33 0.62 -1.59 16.78
C GLU A 33 0.20 -3.01 17.19
N GLY A 34 0.47 -4.01 16.36
CA GLY A 34 0.18 -5.42 16.59
C GLY A 34 -0.68 -6.05 15.49
N PRO A 35 -0.84 -7.38 15.55
CA PRO A 35 -1.68 -8.12 14.61
C PRO A 35 -3.11 -7.57 14.55
N ALA A 36 -3.71 -7.57 13.34
CA ALA A 36 -5.05 -7.05 13.16
C ALA A 36 -5.76 -7.67 11.95
N HIS A 37 -7.10 -7.69 12.01
CA HIS A 37 -7.94 -8.02 10.85
C HIS A 37 -7.95 -6.86 9.84
N GLY A 38 -8.28 -7.14 8.59
CA GLY A 38 -8.34 -6.11 7.54
C GLY A 38 -9.26 -4.93 7.88
N TYR A 39 -10.37 -5.17 8.56
CA TYR A 39 -11.28 -4.12 9.02
C TYR A 39 -10.65 -3.21 10.09
N GLU A 40 -9.95 -3.79 11.03
CA GLU A 40 -9.22 -3.07 12.07
C GLU A 40 -8.09 -2.24 11.46
N LEU A 41 -7.37 -2.79 10.48
CA LEU A 41 -6.35 -2.04 9.74
C LEU A 41 -6.93 -0.83 9.03
N MET A 42 -8.09 -0.97 8.38
CA MET A 42 -8.77 0.18 7.76
C MET A 42 -9.12 1.28 8.78
N ARG A 43 -9.58 0.91 9.97
CA ARG A 43 -9.87 1.84 11.06
C ARG A 43 -8.59 2.57 11.52
N ARG A 44 -7.50 1.83 11.78
CA ARG A 44 -6.21 2.42 12.17
C ARG A 44 -5.68 3.38 11.10
N LEU A 45 -5.82 3.03 9.80
CA LEU A 45 -5.44 3.90 8.70
C LEU A 45 -6.28 5.18 8.63
N GLU A 46 -7.58 5.11 8.88
CA GLU A 46 -8.48 6.27 8.96
C GLU A 46 -8.08 7.20 10.11
N GLU A 47 -7.75 6.63 11.27
CA GLU A 47 -7.27 7.37 12.45
C GLU A 47 -5.92 8.04 12.18
N GLN A 48 -4.95 7.33 11.60
CA GLN A 48 -3.63 7.88 11.21
C GLN A 48 -3.76 9.00 10.18
N ALA A 49 -4.76 8.94 9.31
CA ALA A 49 -5.07 10.00 8.35
C ALA A 49 -5.85 11.19 8.97
N GLY A 50 -6.13 11.15 10.27
CA GLY A 50 -6.91 12.18 10.96
C GLY A 50 -8.34 12.31 10.44
N GLY A 51 -8.96 11.20 10.02
CA GLY A 51 -10.32 11.12 9.47
C GLY A 51 -10.49 11.74 8.07
N ARG A 52 -9.43 12.29 7.48
CA ARG A 52 -9.48 12.95 6.16
C ARG A 52 -9.51 11.97 4.99
N TRP A 53 -9.18 10.74 5.25
CA TRP A 53 -9.18 9.67 4.26
C TRP A 53 -9.74 8.38 4.88
N ARG A 54 -10.64 7.75 4.15
CA ARG A 54 -11.23 6.48 4.53
C ARG A 54 -10.84 5.41 3.52
N PRO A 55 -9.98 4.45 3.91
CA PRO A 55 -9.59 3.37 3.03
C PRO A 55 -10.76 2.45 2.70
N SER A 56 -10.83 1.99 1.46
CA SER A 56 -11.81 1.00 1.03
C SER A 56 -11.22 -0.41 1.06
N PRO A 57 -12.05 -1.46 1.24
CA PRO A 57 -11.60 -2.84 1.12
C PRO A 57 -10.87 -3.12 -0.21
N GLY A 58 -11.37 -2.58 -1.31
CA GLY A 58 -10.79 -2.74 -2.64
C GLY A 58 -9.39 -2.11 -2.80
N SER A 59 -9.02 -1.16 -1.95
CA SER A 59 -7.68 -0.57 -1.94
C SER A 59 -6.73 -1.25 -0.94
N VAL A 60 -7.24 -1.77 0.17
CA VAL A 60 -6.43 -2.32 1.26
C VAL A 60 -6.07 -3.79 1.03
N TYR A 61 -7.03 -4.63 0.66
CA TYR A 61 -6.76 -6.07 0.51
C TYR A 61 -5.75 -6.42 -0.60
N PRO A 62 -5.75 -5.77 -1.78
CA PRO A 62 -4.70 -6.01 -2.76
C PRO A 62 -3.30 -5.62 -2.26
N LEU A 63 -3.20 -4.58 -1.42
CA LEU A 63 -1.93 -4.19 -0.79
C LEU A 63 -1.48 -5.20 0.28
N LEU A 64 -2.40 -5.69 1.09
CA LEU A 64 -2.10 -6.74 2.07
C LEU A 64 -1.60 -8.00 1.39
N GLN A 65 -2.23 -8.40 0.27
CA GLN A 65 -1.77 -9.54 -0.53
C GLN A 65 -0.37 -9.30 -1.09
N LEU A 66 -0.09 -8.10 -1.59
CA LEU A 66 1.24 -7.74 -2.09
C LEU A 66 2.30 -7.80 -0.98
N LEU A 67 1.99 -7.28 0.20
CA LEU A 67 2.88 -7.33 1.36
C LEU A 67 3.14 -8.77 1.84
N GLU A 68 2.13 -9.64 1.71
CA GLU A 68 2.24 -11.06 2.00
C GLU A 68 3.14 -11.77 0.96
N ASP A 69 2.96 -11.49 -0.34
CA ASP A 69 3.79 -12.00 -1.44
C ASP A 69 5.27 -11.56 -1.27
N GLU A 70 5.50 -10.34 -0.77
CA GLU A 70 6.83 -9.80 -0.46
C GLU A 70 7.40 -10.31 0.88
N ARG A 71 6.67 -11.13 1.61
CA ARG A 71 7.05 -11.67 2.92
C ARG A 71 7.30 -10.59 3.99
N LEU A 72 6.66 -9.44 3.87
CA LEU A 72 6.69 -8.39 4.87
C LEU A 72 5.57 -8.54 5.89
N VAL A 73 4.50 -9.18 5.47
CA VAL A 73 3.32 -9.50 6.29
C VAL A 73 3.04 -10.99 6.14
N SER A 74 2.60 -11.61 7.21
CA SER A 74 2.00 -12.94 7.20
C SER A 74 0.54 -12.86 7.62
N SER A 75 -0.26 -13.81 7.18
CA SER A 75 -1.64 -13.92 7.63
C SER A 75 -1.93 -15.30 8.21
N THR A 76 -2.74 -15.32 9.25
CA THR A 76 -3.29 -16.52 9.87
C THR A 76 -4.82 -16.46 9.84
N ASP A 77 -5.47 -17.60 9.62
CA ASP A 77 -6.92 -17.67 9.74
C ASP A 77 -7.29 -17.85 11.22
N GLN A 78 -8.10 -16.95 11.74
CA GLN A 78 -8.66 -17.03 13.08
C GLN A 78 -10.18 -16.92 12.96
N ASP A 79 -10.89 -17.99 13.25
CA ASP A 79 -12.35 -18.05 13.18
C ASP A 79 -12.95 -17.63 11.82
N GLY A 80 -12.33 -18.04 10.71
CA GLY A 80 -12.75 -17.69 9.35
C GLY A 80 -12.42 -16.25 8.94
N ARG A 81 -11.53 -15.58 9.66
CA ARG A 81 -11.05 -14.22 9.35
C ARG A 81 -9.53 -14.18 9.30
N LYS A 82 -9.00 -13.56 8.27
CA LYS A 82 -7.54 -13.35 8.17
C LYS A 82 -7.09 -12.27 9.17
N VAL A 83 -6.15 -12.64 10.02
CA VAL A 83 -5.37 -11.74 10.87
C VAL A 83 -4.01 -11.57 10.24
N TYR A 84 -3.61 -10.34 10.04
CA TYR A 84 -2.33 -9.95 9.44
C TYR A 84 -1.36 -9.49 10.51
N GLU A 85 -0.09 -9.86 10.37
CA GLU A 85 1.00 -9.46 11.27
C GLU A 85 2.27 -9.19 10.48
N LEU A 86 3.16 -8.35 11.01
CA LEU A 86 4.48 -8.12 10.42
C LEU A 86 5.37 -9.34 10.60
N THR A 87 6.08 -9.70 9.54
CA THR A 87 7.25 -10.57 9.66
C THR A 87 8.43 -9.79 10.23
N GLN A 88 9.51 -10.47 10.60
CA GLN A 88 10.74 -9.80 11.04
C GLN A 88 11.27 -8.81 9.99
N THR A 89 11.21 -9.17 8.72
CA THR A 89 11.61 -8.28 7.60
C THR A 89 10.64 -7.08 7.48
N GLY A 90 9.34 -7.33 7.64
CA GLY A 90 8.32 -6.27 7.64
C GLY A 90 8.51 -5.29 8.79
N GLN A 91 8.82 -5.78 9.99
CA GLN A 91 9.13 -4.97 11.16
C GLN A 91 10.32 -4.03 10.89
N ALA A 92 11.45 -4.58 10.43
CA ALA A 92 12.64 -3.80 10.12
C ALA A 92 12.37 -2.72 9.07
N GLN A 93 11.58 -3.03 8.05
CA GLN A 93 11.21 -2.07 7.02
C GLN A 93 10.26 -0.98 7.53
N ALA A 94 9.32 -1.32 8.39
CA ALA A 94 8.41 -0.36 9.01
C ALA A 94 9.18 0.62 9.93
N ASP A 95 10.09 0.11 10.75
CA ASP A 95 10.93 0.91 11.64
C ASP A 95 11.86 1.84 10.86
N GLN A 96 12.51 1.35 9.80
CA GLN A 96 13.36 2.16 8.94
C GLN A 96 12.57 3.28 8.24
N SER A 97 11.34 3.00 7.81
CA SER A 97 10.45 4.01 7.22
C SER A 97 10.12 5.11 8.24
N ARG A 98 9.78 4.76 9.47
CA ARG A 98 9.51 5.73 10.54
C ARG A 98 10.72 6.61 10.85
N LEU A 99 11.90 6.02 10.96
CA LEU A 99 13.15 6.77 11.22
C LEU A 99 13.45 7.76 10.09
N THR A 100 13.25 7.36 8.85
CA THR A 100 13.44 8.25 7.68
C THR A 100 12.44 9.41 7.69
N ASP A 101 11.17 9.14 8.01
CA ASP A 101 10.13 10.17 8.05
C ASP A 101 10.33 11.16 9.22
N LEU A 102 10.90 10.68 10.35
CA LEU A 102 11.24 11.53 11.50
C LEU A 102 12.49 12.39 11.27
N ALA A 103 13.46 11.88 10.49
CA ALA A 103 14.72 12.57 10.20
C ALA A 103 14.60 13.59 9.08
N ALA A 104 13.61 13.43 8.18
CA ALA A 104 13.37 14.31 7.04
C ALA A 104 12.52 15.51 7.46
N GLY A 105 12.85 16.69 6.95
CA GLY A 105 11.97 17.84 7.05
C GLY A 105 10.65 17.61 6.27
N PRO A 106 9.60 18.41 6.52
CA PRO A 106 8.27 18.15 5.91
C PRO A 106 8.28 18.08 4.38
N ALA A 107 9.14 18.83 3.71
CA ALA A 107 9.28 18.83 2.25
C ALA A 107 10.01 17.57 1.75
N GLU A 108 11.04 17.12 2.46
CA GLU A 108 11.81 15.92 2.13
C GLU A 108 10.99 14.66 2.40
N ALA A 109 10.25 14.64 3.51
CA ALA A 109 9.30 13.57 3.81
C ALA A 109 8.26 13.41 2.70
N ALA A 110 7.70 14.53 2.18
CA ALA A 110 6.76 14.51 1.08
C ALA A 110 7.38 13.96 -0.22
N ALA A 111 8.61 14.36 -0.55
CA ALA A 111 9.33 13.87 -1.73
C ALA A 111 9.63 12.36 -1.63
N HIS A 112 10.06 11.89 -0.46
CA HIS A 112 10.27 10.46 -0.21
C HIS A 112 8.98 9.65 -0.34
N MET A 113 7.86 10.20 0.16
CA MET A 113 6.55 9.57 0.02
C MET A 113 6.10 9.49 -1.44
N ASP A 114 6.31 10.53 -2.23
CA ASP A 114 5.99 10.54 -3.67
C ASP A 114 6.82 9.51 -4.43
N LEU A 115 8.12 9.43 -4.16
CA LEU A 115 9.00 8.42 -4.79
C LEU A 115 8.55 7.00 -4.44
N ARG A 116 8.25 6.72 -3.17
CA ARG A 116 7.74 5.39 -2.75
C ARG A 116 6.43 5.04 -3.45
N ALA A 117 5.52 6.02 -3.59
CA ALA A 117 4.24 5.83 -4.27
C ALA A 117 4.45 5.49 -5.76
N GLU A 118 5.39 6.15 -6.45
CA GLU A 118 5.71 5.85 -7.85
C GLU A 118 6.36 4.48 -8.02
N VAL A 119 7.28 4.10 -7.15
CA VAL A 119 7.87 2.75 -7.15
C VAL A 119 6.80 1.68 -6.97
N HIS A 120 5.82 1.92 -6.08
CA HIS A 120 4.70 1.00 -5.88
C HIS A 120 3.81 0.89 -7.13
N ARG A 121 3.49 2.01 -7.79
CA ARG A 121 2.71 2.00 -9.05
C ARG A 121 3.45 1.26 -10.15
N LEU A 122 4.76 1.49 -10.28
CA LEU A 122 5.61 0.79 -11.23
C LEU A 122 5.62 -0.73 -10.97
N HIS A 123 5.75 -1.14 -9.72
CA HIS A 123 5.71 -2.56 -9.34
C HIS A 123 4.36 -3.21 -9.70
N SER A 124 3.24 -2.53 -9.41
CA SER A 124 1.91 -3.01 -9.74
C SER A 124 1.72 -3.16 -11.26
N ALA A 125 2.18 -2.19 -12.05
CA ALA A 125 2.12 -2.25 -13.51
C ALA A 125 2.99 -3.39 -14.06
N ALA A 126 4.21 -3.55 -13.54
CA ALA A 126 5.11 -4.63 -13.94
C ALA A 126 4.52 -6.03 -13.63
N ARG A 127 3.87 -6.18 -12.49
CA ARG A 127 3.14 -7.44 -12.15
C ARG A 127 2.00 -7.73 -13.11
N GLN A 128 1.19 -6.71 -13.47
CA GLN A 128 0.09 -6.89 -14.42
C GLN A 128 0.61 -7.37 -15.78
N VAL A 129 1.70 -6.78 -16.28
CA VAL A 129 2.33 -7.22 -17.52
C VAL A 129 2.88 -8.65 -17.37
N GLY A 130 3.49 -8.98 -16.23
CA GLY A 130 4.02 -10.33 -15.97
C GLY A 130 2.96 -11.43 -15.89
N THR A 131 1.72 -11.07 -15.49
CA THR A 131 0.62 -12.05 -15.35
C THR A 131 -0.28 -12.13 -16.58
N ALA A 132 -0.50 -11.03 -17.27
CA ALA A 132 -1.48 -10.91 -18.37
C ALA A 132 -0.85 -10.58 -19.72
N GLY A 133 0.45 -10.18 -19.75
CA GLY A 133 1.15 -9.81 -20.98
C GLY A 133 1.65 -11.02 -21.76
N ASP A 134 1.80 -10.85 -23.06
CA ASP A 134 2.51 -11.79 -23.91
C ASP A 134 4.03 -11.70 -23.73
N ALA A 135 4.78 -12.63 -24.32
CA ALA A 135 6.24 -12.69 -24.18
C ALA A 135 6.95 -11.39 -24.64
N ALA A 136 6.48 -10.75 -25.72
CA ALA A 136 7.05 -9.51 -26.22
C ALA A 136 6.79 -8.33 -25.27
N GLN A 137 5.61 -8.26 -24.69
CA GLN A 137 5.25 -7.26 -23.69
C GLN A 137 6.07 -7.41 -22.41
N VAL A 138 6.28 -8.64 -21.95
CA VAL A 138 7.13 -8.93 -20.77
C VAL A 138 8.57 -8.53 -21.03
N GLU A 139 9.13 -8.86 -22.18
CA GLU A 139 10.49 -8.47 -22.56
C GLU A 139 10.66 -6.95 -22.62
N HIS A 140 9.68 -6.25 -23.21
CA HIS A 140 9.67 -4.79 -23.26
C HIS A 140 9.59 -4.17 -21.85
N ALA A 141 8.75 -4.70 -20.98
CA ALA A 141 8.65 -4.25 -19.58
C ALA A 141 9.94 -4.44 -18.80
N VAL A 142 10.65 -5.55 -19.00
CA VAL A 142 12.00 -5.78 -18.42
C VAL A 142 12.98 -4.72 -18.86
N ALA A 143 12.98 -4.33 -20.14
CA ALA A 143 13.86 -3.27 -20.67
C ALA A 143 13.55 -1.91 -20.00
N ILE A 144 12.27 -1.55 -19.87
CA ILE A 144 11.83 -0.31 -19.19
C ILE A 144 12.32 -0.27 -17.74
N VAL A 145 12.07 -1.33 -16.96
CA VAL A 145 12.47 -1.40 -15.55
C VAL A 145 14.00 -1.35 -15.42
N ARG A 146 14.73 -2.02 -16.30
CA ARG A 146 16.20 -1.98 -16.33
C ARG A 146 16.73 -0.56 -16.58
N THR A 147 16.15 0.15 -17.55
CA THR A 147 16.53 1.53 -17.87
C THR A 147 16.25 2.47 -16.71
N ALA A 148 15.07 2.37 -16.10
CA ALA A 148 14.71 3.17 -14.92
C ALA A 148 15.69 2.93 -13.76
N ARG A 149 16.02 1.67 -13.46
CA ARG A 149 16.98 1.32 -12.41
C ARG A 149 18.36 1.92 -12.68
N GLN A 150 18.85 1.83 -13.93
CA GLN A 150 20.14 2.42 -14.29
C GLN A 150 20.15 3.95 -14.15
N ALA A 151 19.06 4.61 -14.54
CA ALA A 151 18.91 6.06 -14.39
C ALA A 151 18.96 6.49 -12.90
N LEU A 152 18.29 5.75 -12.02
CA LEU A 152 18.32 6.00 -10.58
C LEU A 152 19.73 5.84 -9.98
N TYR A 153 20.48 4.81 -10.39
CA TYR A 153 21.87 4.65 -9.92
C TYR A 153 22.79 5.77 -10.38
N ARG A 154 22.55 6.33 -11.59
CA ARG A 154 23.34 7.49 -12.06
C ARG A 154 23.12 8.73 -11.20
N LEU A 155 21.89 8.96 -10.69
CA LEU A 155 21.62 10.07 -9.77
C LEU A 155 22.45 9.97 -8.49
N LEU A 156 22.70 8.76 -7.98
CA LEU A 156 23.53 8.54 -6.79
C LEU A 156 25.04 8.68 -7.08
N ALA A 157 25.48 8.39 -8.31
CA ALA A 157 26.88 8.46 -8.69
C ALA A 157 27.42 9.89 -8.92
N HIS A 158 26.53 10.89 -8.96
CA HIS A 158 26.87 12.29 -9.16
C HIS A 158 26.87 13.12 -7.85
N GLN A 159 26.82 12.48 -6.69
CA GLN A 159 27.04 13.09 -5.38
C GLN A 159 28.50 12.87 -4.95
#